data_79919b6747a99472f62fdbf79c6e2fc7
#
_entry.id   79919b6747a99472f62fdbf79c6e2fc7
#
_cell.length_a   1.000
_cell.length_b   1.000
_cell.length_c   1.000
_cell.angle_alpha   90.00
_cell.angle_beta   90.00
_cell.angle_gamma   90.00
#
_symmetry.space_group_name_H-M   'P 1'
#
loop_
_entity.id
_entity.type
_entity.pdbx_description
1 polymer ?
#
loop_
_entity_poly.entity_id
_entity_poly.type
_entity_poly.pdbx_seq_one_letter_code
_entity_poly.pdbx_strand_id
1 'polypeptide(L)'
;MLSHLYQNTILKNPKSIFVLLIITLLSFGYFSKDFRLDASSETLLIEGDPDLKYLQEITERYGSKEFLVLTYSPNEGMVTESSINNLLSLKYKIQSLDWVHSVVTLLDIPLLNNSEAPLQERLESFTTLKDEGVDTERGFKEILNSPVFRNFVISEDGNTSGIIVYIKKNDLKDLENKTDEEIEIYKDTLKKKNHENITEIREIIKSYEDIGKIYLGGIPMIADDMMSFIKSDIIVFGLGVLLFIIATLWF
;
A
#
# COMPACT_ATOMS: atom_id res chain seq x y z
N MET A 1 39.95 28.35 26.59
CA MET A 1 39.93 26.93 27.04
C MET A 1 39.81 25.97 25.82
N LEU A 2 38.88 26.14 24.92
CA LEU A 2 38.74 25.33 23.72
C LEU A 2 39.94 25.39 22.75
N SER A 3 40.51 26.58 22.51
CA SER A 3 41.70 26.73 21.65
C SER A 3 42.94 25.99 22.17
N HIS A 4 43.12 25.96 23.49
CA HIS A 4 44.21 25.24 24.12
C HIS A 4 44.09 23.73 24.06
N LEU A 5 42.88 23.21 24.18
CA LEU A 5 42.53 21.80 23.96
C LEU A 5 42.78 21.39 22.50
N TYR A 6 42.32 22.22 21.54
CA TYR A 6 42.54 21.97 20.12
C TYR A 6 44.03 21.90 19.76
N GLN A 7 44.82 22.93 20.18
CA GLN A 7 46.24 22.98 19.86
C GLN A 7 47.08 21.89 20.56
N ASN A 8 46.80 21.59 21.85
CA ASN A 8 47.63 20.65 22.60
C ASN A 8 47.22 19.18 22.46
N THR A 9 45.96 18.90 22.13
CA THR A 9 45.48 17.53 22.02
C THR A 9 45.34 17.10 20.57
N ILE A 10 44.64 17.90 19.75
CA ILE A 10 44.34 17.52 18.38
C ILE A 10 45.53 17.69 17.45
N LEU A 11 46.15 18.89 17.44
CA LEU A 11 47.26 19.18 16.53
C LEU A 11 48.59 18.49 16.93
N LYS A 12 48.81 18.25 18.21
CA LYS A 12 50.02 17.54 18.66
C LYS A 12 50.02 16.02 18.42
N ASN A 13 48.85 15.41 18.40
CA ASN A 13 48.71 13.95 18.25
C ASN A 13 47.77 13.56 17.10
N PRO A 14 48.01 13.98 15.85
CA PRO A 14 47.08 13.75 14.74
C PRO A 14 46.83 12.26 14.47
N LYS A 15 47.84 11.41 14.67
CA LYS A 15 47.72 9.94 14.50
C LYS A 15 46.78 9.31 15.53
N SER A 16 46.86 9.76 16.79
CA SER A 16 45.97 9.24 17.85
C SER A 16 44.53 9.68 17.64
N ILE A 17 44.33 10.93 17.19
CA ILE A 17 42.99 11.45 16.84
C ILE A 17 42.40 10.68 15.65
N PHE A 18 43.21 10.42 14.62
CA PHE A 18 42.79 9.65 13.46
C PHE A 18 42.36 8.23 13.84
N VAL A 19 43.17 7.55 14.70
CA VAL A 19 42.79 6.23 15.23
C VAL A 19 41.50 6.28 16.03
N LEU A 20 41.33 7.29 16.89
CA LEU A 20 40.11 7.49 17.66
C LEU A 20 38.89 7.67 16.74
N LEU A 21 39.01 8.49 15.67
CA LEU A 21 37.94 8.69 14.69
C LEU A 21 37.58 7.39 13.95
N ILE A 22 38.59 6.59 13.58
CA ILE A 22 38.34 5.29 12.96
C ILE A 22 37.60 4.36 13.93
N ILE A 23 38.05 4.28 15.19
CA ILE A 23 37.37 3.45 16.20
C ILE A 23 35.92 3.90 16.40
N THR A 24 35.70 5.20 16.48
CA THR A 24 34.36 5.77 16.61
C THR A 24 33.51 5.42 15.39
N LEU A 25 34.02 5.58 14.17
CA LEU A 25 33.35 5.24 12.93
C LEU A 25 32.97 3.76 12.87
N LEU A 26 33.92 2.89 13.22
CA LEU A 26 33.69 1.43 13.26
C LEU A 26 32.66 1.05 14.33
N SER A 27 32.68 1.73 15.50
CA SER A 27 31.70 1.54 16.56
C SER A 27 30.28 1.93 16.06
N PHE A 28 30.11 3.13 15.49
CA PHE A 28 28.83 3.54 14.93
C PHE A 28 28.40 2.65 13.77
N GLY A 29 29.33 2.22 12.90
CA GLY A 29 29.06 1.26 11.84
C GLY A 29 28.56 -0.09 12.36
N TYR A 30 29.12 -0.56 13.47
CA TYR A 30 28.67 -1.80 14.10
C TYR A 30 27.24 -1.66 14.67
N PHE A 31 26.95 -0.58 15.37
CA PHE A 31 25.61 -0.34 15.92
C PHE A 31 24.58 0.05 14.86
N SER A 32 24.99 0.55 13.70
CA SER A 32 24.07 0.88 12.60
C SER A 32 23.38 -0.35 11.98
N LYS A 33 23.91 -1.56 12.20
CA LYS A 33 23.23 -2.80 11.78
C LYS A 33 21.88 -3.00 12.46
N ASP A 34 21.71 -2.45 13.67
CA ASP A 34 20.47 -2.55 14.44
C ASP A 34 19.50 -1.41 14.12
N PHE A 35 19.88 -0.50 13.20
CA PHE A 35 19.01 0.55 12.72
C PHE A 35 17.90 -0.04 11.86
N ARG A 36 16.65 0.12 12.29
CA ARG A 36 15.47 -0.37 11.62
C ARG A 36 14.55 0.79 11.27
N LEU A 37 14.02 0.73 10.06
CA LEU A 37 12.99 1.65 9.60
C LEU A 37 11.64 1.02 9.90
N ASP A 38 10.80 1.71 10.64
CA ASP A 38 9.41 1.35 10.81
C ASP A 38 8.53 2.35 10.04
N ALA A 39 7.88 1.86 8.99
CA ALA A 39 6.87 2.57 8.22
C ALA A 39 5.57 1.74 8.20
N SER A 40 5.25 1.12 9.34
CA SER A 40 3.97 0.44 9.51
C SER A 40 2.82 1.46 9.39
N SER A 41 1.64 0.99 9.00
CA SER A 41 0.44 1.84 8.94
C SER A 41 0.14 2.51 10.29
N GLU A 42 0.53 1.88 11.39
CA GLU A 42 0.33 2.38 12.76
C GLU A 42 1.24 3.59 13.06
N THR A 43 2.47 3.61 12.54
CA THR A 43 3.40 4.74 12.74
C THR A 43 3.05 5.97 11.90
N LEU A 44 2.17 5.83 10.90
CA LEU A 44 1.65 6.94 10.11
C LEU A 44 0.51 7.69 10.82
N LEU A 45 0.00 7.14 11.92
CA LEU A 45 -1.10 7.71 12.70
C LEU A 45 -0.54 8.46 13.90
N ILE A 46 -1.23 9.53 14.30
CA ILE A 46 -0.81 10.37 15.43
C ILE A 46 -1.00 9.59 16.74
N GLU A 47 0.08 9.35 17.48
CA GLU A 47 0.02 8.73 18.80
C GLU A 47 -0.92 9.52 19.75
N GLY A 48 -1.85 8.80 20.37
CA GLY A 48 -2.79 9.38 21.34
C GLY A 48 -4.06 9.99 20.76
N ASP A 49 -4.28 9.87 19.45
CA ASP A 49 -5.54 10.30 18.83
C ASP A 49 -6.70 9.45 19.36
N PRO A 50 -7.79 10.07 19.90
CA PRO A 50 -8.97 9.37 20.37
C PRO A 50 -9.65 8.52 19.28
N ASP A 51 -9.66 9.01 18.04
CA ASP A 51 -10.27 8.31 16.90
C ASP A 51 -9.46 7.06 16.53
N LEU A 52 -8.15 7.10 16.72
CA LEU A 52 -7.28 5.93 16.55
C LEU A 52 -7.60 4.85 17.57
N LYS A 53 -7.79 5.20 18.85
CA LYS A 53 -8.19 4.23 19.89
C LYS A 53 -9.53 3.59 19.58
N TYR A 54 -10.48 4.41 19.15
CA TYR A 54 -11.80 3.91 18.75
C TYR A 54 -11.70 2.97 17.53
N LEU A 55 -10.88 3.31 16.55
CA LEU A 55 -10.60 2.45 15.39
C LEU A 55 -9.96 1.12 15.83
N GLN A 56 -9.02 1.15 16.76
CA GLN A 56 -8.39 -0.06 17.31
C GLN A 56 -9.42 -0.96 18.01
N GLU A 57 -10.28 -0.41 18.86
CA GLU A 57 -11.37 -1.16 19.52
C GLU A 57 -12.34 -1.80 18.51
N ILE A 58 -12.71 -1.07 17.45
CA ILE A 58 -13.54 -1.59 16.35
C ILE A 58 -12.79 -2.71 15.62
N THR A 59 -11.52 -2.50 15.33
CA THR A 59 -10.66 -3.45 14.62
C THR A 59 -10.47 -4.74 15.43
N GLU A 60 -10.29 -4.66 16.73
CA GLU A 60 -10.20 -5.82 17.61
C GLU A 60 -11.51 -6.60 17.65
N ARG A 61 -12.64 -5.90 17.73
CA ARG A 61 -13.98 -6.52 17.83
C ARG A 61 -14.46 -7.14 16.54
N TYR A 62 -14.28 -6.46 15.40
CA TYR A 62 -14.84 -6.84 14.11
C TYR A 62 -13.79 -7.35 13.13
N GLY A 63 -12.52 -7.23 13.47
CA GLY A 63 -11.38 -7.49 12.61
C GLY A 63 -11.16 -6.37 11.58
N SER A 64 -9.92 -6.13 11.24
CA SER A 64 -9.54 -5.28 10.11
C SER A 64 -9.43 -6.14 8.86
N LYS A 65 -9.98 -5.64 7.76
CA LYS A 65 -9.67 -6.16 6.42
C LYS A 65 -8.78 -5.14 5.74
N GLU A 66 -7.51 -5.45 5.63
CA GLU A 66 -6.63 -4.66 4.79
C GLU A 66 -7.09 -4.76 3.33
N PHE A 67 -7.04 -3.64 2.63
CA PHE A 67 -7.42 -3.60 1.23
C PHE A 67 -6.55 -2.65 0.42
N LEU A 68 -6.44 -2.95 -0.86
CA LEU A 68 -5.93 -2.04 -1.87
C LEU A 68 -7.11 -1.52 -2.69
N VAL A 69 -6.95 -0.31 -3.19
CA VAL A 69 -7.89 0.31 -4.11
C VAL A 69 -7.19 0.54 -5.44
N LEU A 70 -7.76 0.01 -6.51
CA LEU A 70 -7.36 0.40 -7.84
C LEU A 70 -8.48 1.25 -8.46
N THR A 71 -8.09 2.16 -9.32
CA THR A 71 -9.03 2.86 -10.20
C THR A 71 -8.82 2.40 -11.63
N TYR A 72 -9.88 2.20 -12.36
CA TYR A 72 -9.84 1.84 -13.77
C TYR A 72 -10.63 2.86 -14.58
N SER A 73 -9.96 3.56 -15.48
CA SER A 73 -10.54 4.50 -16.44
C SER A 73 -10.23 3.98 -17.85
N PRO A 74 -11.19 3.30 -18.50
CA PRO A 74 -10.98 2.74 -19.83
C PRO A 74 -10.77 3.84 -20.88
N ASN A 75 -10.10 3.50 -21.98
CA ASN A 75 -9.92 4.43 -23.11
C ASN A 75 -11.22 4.69 -23.87
N GLU A 76 -12.19 3.77 -23.73
CA GLU A 76 -13.53 3.86 -24.30
C GLU A 76 -14.57 4.12 -23.18
N GLY A 77 -15.86 4.10 -23.51
CA GLY A 77 -16.90 4.23 -22.48
C GLY A 77 -16.89 3.05 -21.49
N MET A 78 -17.25 3.32 -20.22
CA MET A 78 -17.21 2.34 -19.13
C MET A 78 -18.05 1.08 -19.39
N VAL A 79 -19.16 1.21 -20.10
CA VAL A 79 -20.13 0.13 -20.36
C VAL A 79 -20.01 -0.48 -21.77
N THR A 80 -18.94 -0.20 -22.50
CA THR A 80 -18.66 -0.93 -23.73
C THR A 80 -18.32 -2.40 -23.40
N GLU A 81 -18.66 -3.30 -24.30
CA GLU A 81 -18.36 -4.73 -24.14
C GLU A 81 -16.84 -4.95 -23.90
N SER A 82 -16.00 -4.21 -24.61
CA SER A 82 -14.54 -4.22 -24.43
C SER A 82 -14.13 -3.82 -23.01
N SER A 83 -14.66 -2.71 -22.50
CA SER A 83 -14.32 -2.19 -21.17
C SER A 83 -14.77 -3.13 -20.04
N ILE A 84 -15.96 -3.73 -20.17
CA ILE A 84 -16.49 -4.72 -19.22
C ILE A 84 -15.62 -5.97 -19.23
N ASN A 85 -15.29 -6.51 -20.40
CA ASN A 85 -14.46 -7.71 -20.52
C ASN A 85 -13.03 -7.47 -19.98
N ASN A 86 -12.46 -6.29 -20.21
CA ASN A 86 -11.18 -5.90 -19.68
C ASN A 86 -11.22 -5.81 -18.15
N LEU A 87 -12.23 -5.17 -17.57
CA LEU A 87 -12.42 -5.09 -16.13
C LEU A 87 -12.62 -6.47 -15.51
N LEU A 88 -13.37 -7.34 -16.17
CA LEU A 88 -13.60 -8.71 -15.73
C LEU A 88 -12.30 -9.54 -15.75
N SER A 89 -11.53 -9.42 -16.83
CA SER A 89 -10.21 -10.06 -16.97
C SER A 89 -9.24 -9.58 -15.90
N LEU A 90 -9.14 -8.28 -15.68
CA LEU A 90 -8.31 -7.67 -14.63
C LEU A 90 -8.73 -8.17 -13.24
N LYS A 91 -10.03 -8.18 -12.95
CA LYS A 91 -10.58 -8.72 -11.71
C LYS A 91 -10.14 -10.15 -11.45
N TYR A 92 -10.35 -11.05 -12.42
CA TYR A 92 -9.99 -12.47 -12.25
C TYR A 92 -8.49 -12.67 -12.10
N LYS A 93 -7.68 -11.91 -12.83
CA LYS A 93 -6.22 -11.98 -12.72
C LYS A 93 -5.74 -11.56 -11.32
N ILE A 94 -6.30 -10.49 -10.76
CA ILE A 94 -5.99 -10.07 -9.39
C ILE A 94 -6.54 -11.08 -8.37
N GLN A 95 -7.74 -11.59 -8.58
CA GLN A 95 -8.37 -12.54 -7.65
C GLN A 95 -7.66 -13.90 -7.63
N SER A 96 -6.90 -14.26 -8.66
CA SER A 96 -6.11 -15.49 -8.71
C SER A 96 -4.82 -15.43 -7.89
N LEU A 97 -4.46 -14.28 -7.34
CA LEU A 97 -3.28 -14.12 -6.48
C LEU A 97 -3.50 -14.80 -5.13
N ASP A 98 -2.51 -15.54 -4.67
CA ASP A 98 -2.63 -16.34 -3.43
C ASP A 98 -2.91 -15.51 -2.18
N TRP A 99 -2.46 -14.28 -2.14
CA TRP A 99 -2.64 -13.35 -1.01
C TRP A 99 -3.94 -12.54 -1.07
N VAL A 100 -4.67 -12.60 -2.18
CA VAL A 100 -5.95 -11.90 -2.35
C VAL A 100 -7.08 -12.74 -1.77
N HIS A 101 -7.91 -12.13 -0.92
CA HIS A 101 -9.11 -12.74 -0.38
C HIS A 101 -10.29 -12.62 -1.35
N SER A 102 -10.57 -11.41 -1.81
CA SER A 102 -11.66 -11.13 -2.76
C SER A 102 -11.42 -9.81 -3.49
N VAL A 103 -12.00 -9.69 -4.67
CA VAL A 103 -11.97 -8.46 -5.48
C VAL A 103 -13.41 -8.03 -5.76
N VAL A 104 -13.72 -6.79 -5.41
CA VAL A 104 -15.03 -6.17 -5.67
C VAL A 104 -14.87 -5.06 -6.70
N THR A 105 -15.69 -5.07 -7.71
CA THR A 105 -15.69 -4.12 -8.82
C THR A 105 -17.10 -3.61 -9.10
N LEU A 106 -17.24 -2.67 -10.03
CA LEU A 106 -18.53 -2.25 -10.58
C LEU A 106 -19.40 -3.42 -11.04
N LEU A 107 -18.78 -4.52 -11.51
CA LEU A 107 -19.47 -5.70 -12.03
C LEU A 107 -20.10 -6.59 -10.95
N ASP A 108 -19.84 -6.32 -9.68
CA ASP A 108 -20.35 -7.10 -8.54
C ASP A 108 -21.52 -6.38 -7.83
N ILE A 109 -21.87 -5.19 -8.29
CA ILE A 109 -22.91 -4.39 -7.65
C ILE A 109 -24.28 -4.98 -7.98
N PRO A 110 -25.10 -5.27 -6.94
CA PRO A 110 -26.45 -5.76 -7.14
C PRO A 110 -27.35 -4.70 -7.77
N LEU A 111 -28.05 -5.08 -8.83
CA LEU A 111 -29.03 -4.25 -9.53
C LEU A 111 -30.43 -4.57 -9.01
N LEU A 112 -31.10 -3.58 -8.45
CA LEU A 112 -32.44 -3.73 -7.87
C LEU A 112 -33.56 -3.36 -8.84
N ASN A 113 -33.29 -2.48 -9.80
CA ASN A 113 -34.29 -1.93 -10.73
C ASN A 113 -34.19 -2.54 -12.13
N ASN A 114 -33.28 -3.46 -12.37
CA ASN A 114 -33.09 -4.08 -13.69
C ASN A 114 -33.99 -5.30 -13.94
N SER A 115 -34.75 -5.75 -12.93
CA SER A 115 -35.73 -6.84 -13.02
C SER A 115 -37.12 -6.34 -12.71
N GLU A 116 -38.13 -6.85 -13.43
CA GLU A 116 -39.57 -6.62 -13.18
C GLU A 116 -40.14 -7.56 -12.11
N ALA A 117 -39.32 -8.50 -11.59
CA ALA A 117 -39.73 -9.42 -10.55
C ALA A 117 -40.12 -8.71 -9.23
N PRO A 118 -40.96 -9.30 -8.38
CA PRO A 118 -41.28 -8.77 -7.06
C PRO A 118 -40.02 -8.52 -6.23
N LEU A 119 -40.04 -7.50 -5.36
CA LEU A 119 -38.91 -7.09 -4.56
C LEU A 119 -38.26 -8.26 -3.77
N GLN A 120 -39.11 -9.17 -3.26
CA GLN A 120 -38.67 -10.30 -2.47
C GLN A 120 -37.80 -11.28 -3.29
N GLU A 121 -38.20 -11.55 -4.53
CA GLU A 121 -37.47 -12.38 -5.47
C GLU A 121 -36.16 -11.72 -5.93
N ARG A 122 -36.17 -10.38 -6.12
CA ARG A 122 -34.97 -9.58 -6.41
C ARG A 122 -33.96 -9.55 -5.27
N LEU A 123 -34.39 -9.67 -4.03
CA LEU A 123 -33.51 -9.76 -2.85
C LEU A 123 -32.91 -11.16 -2.64
N GLU A 124 -33.55 -12.19 -3.19
CA GLU A 124 -33.06 -13.57 -3.12
C GLU A 124 -32.07 -13.92 -4.25
N SER A 125 -32.22 -13.27 -5.42
CA SER A 125 -31.33 -13.46 -6.59
C SER A 125 -30.97 -12.13 -7.24
N PHE A 126 -29.88 -11.51 -6.78
CA PHE A 126 -29.38 -10.28 -7.36
C PHE A 126 -28.80 -10.53 -8.75
N THR A 127 -29.23 -9.69 -9.72
CA THR A 127 -28.53 -9.56 -10.99
C THR A 127 -27.45 -8.49 -10.91
N THR A 128 -26.42 -8.64 -11.69
CA THR A 128 -25.27 -7.72 -11.75
C THR A 128 -24.95 -7.40 -13.21
N LEU A 129 -24.09 -6.41 -13.46
CA LEU A 129 -23.74 -6.02 -14.84
C LEU A 129 -23.04 -7.12 -15.66
N LYS A 130 -22.54 -8.18 -15.01
CA LYS A 130 -21.87 -9.31 -15.69
C LYS A 130 -22.83 -10.44 -16.10
N ASP A 131 -24.09 -10.39 -15.64
CA ASP A 131 -25.04 -11.47 -15.89
C ASP A 131 -25.66 -11.35 -17.28
N GLU A 132 -25.89 -12.51 -17.93
CA GLU A 132 -26.46 -12.55 -19.26
C GLU A 132 -27.90 -11.97 -19.30
N GLY A 133 -28.22 -11.20 -20.34
CA GLY A 133 -29.54 -10.61 -20.53
C GLY A 133 -29.82 -9.34 -19.73
N VAL A 134 -28.85 -8.84 -18.97
CA VAL A 134 -28.95 -7.56 -18.27
C VAL A 134 -28.77 -6.40 -19.24
N ASP A 135 -29.70 -5.42 -19.20
CA ASP A 135 -29.50 -4.15 -19.88
C ASP A 135 -28.41 -3.35 -19.19
N THR A 136 -27.20 -3.43 -19.78
CA THR A 136 -25.97 -2.86 -19.23
C THR A 136 -26.04 -1.35 -19.04
N GLU A 137 -26.69 -0.62 -20.00
CA GLU A 137 -26.81 0.83 -19.88
C GLU A 137 -27.77 1.23 -18.76
N ARG A 138 -28.88 0.50 -18.61
CA ARG A 138 -29.86 0.73 -17.56
C ARG A 138 -29.26 0.40 -16.19
N GLY A 139 -28.58 -0.74 -16.07
CA GLY A 139 -27.91 -1.15 -14.85
C GLY A 139 -26.81 -0.18 -14.44
N PHE A 140 -26.03 0.31 -15.41
CA PHE A 140 -25.01 1.32 -15.14
C PHE A 140 -25.59 2.64 -14.64
N LYS A 141 -26.68 3.11 -15.24
CA LYS A 141 -27.40 4.31 -14.77
C LYS A 141 -27.96 4.13 -13.37
N GLU A 142 -28.41 2.93 -13.02
CA GLU A 142 -28.86 2.62 -11.67
C GLU A 142 -27.72 2.79 -10.66
N ILE A 143 -26.53 2.23 -10.93
CA ILE A 143 -25.34 2.34 -10.07
C ILE A 143 -24.87 3.80 -9.98
N LEU A 144 -24.80 4.51 -11.10
CA LEU A 144 -24.37 5.90 -11.17
C LEU A 144 -25.29 6.86 -10.39
N ASN A 145 -26.58 6.57 -10.32
CA ASN A 145 -27.57 7.35 -9.57
C ASN A 145 -27.73 6.87 -8.12
N SER A 146 -27.07 5.80 -7.73
CA SER A 146 -27.15 5.28 -6.36
C SER A 146 -26.37 6.16 -5.38
N PRO A 147 -27.00 6.62 -4.28
CA PRO A 147 -26.28 7.38 -3.25
C PRO A 147 -25.24 6.55 -2.49
N VAL A 148 -25.29 5.21 -2.63
CA VAL A 148 -24.37 4.27 -1.96
C VAL A 148 -23.15 4.00 -2.83
N PHE A 149 -23.32 3.83 -4.14
CA PHE A 149 -22.27 3.37 -5.04
C PHE A 149 -21.57 4.50 -5.79
N ARG A 150 -22.28 5.61 -6.01
CA ARG A 150 -21.70 6.82 -6.60
C ARG A 150 -20.61 7.38 -5.68
N ASN A 151 -19.49 7.77 -6.25
CA ASN A 151 -18.28 8.23 -5.55
C ASN A 151 -17.61 7.16 -4.65
N PHE A 152 -18.11 5.93 -4.65
CA PHE A 152 -17.49 4.81 -3.95
C PHE A 152 -16.94 3.75 -4.93
N VAL A 153 -17.80 3.27 -5.85
CA VAL A 153 -17.41 2.25 -6.83
C VAL A 153 -17.29 2.85 -8.24
N ILE A 154 -17.97 3.96 -8.48
CA ILE A 154 -17.96 4.69 -9.75
C ILE A 154 -17.86 6.19 -9.49
N SER A 155 -17.04 6.89 -10.28
CA SER A 155 -16.94 8.35 -10.23
C SER A 155 -18.25 9.03 -10.61
N GLU A 156 -18.42 10.27 -10.22
CA GLU A 156 -19.63 11.05 -10.48
C GLU A 156 -19.96 11.19 -11.99
N ASP A 157 -18.90 11.30 -12.80
CA ASP A 157 -18.97 11.39 -14.25
C ASP A 157 -19.11 10.04 -14.97
N GLY A 158 -19.05 8.92 -14.21
CA GLY A 158 -19.16 7.57 -14.76
C GLY A 158 -17.93 7.07 -15.52
N ASN A 159 -16.81 7.81 -15.52
CA ASN A 159 -15.65 7.50 -16.35
C ASN A 159 -14.57 6.66 -15.63
N THR A 160 -14.65 6.53 -14.31
CA THR A 160 -13.65 5.80 -13.52
C THR A 160 -14.34 4.85 -12.54
N SER A 161 -14.01 3.57 -12.62
CA SER A 161 -14.48 2.55 -11.68
C SER A 161 -13.43 2.27 -10.59
N GLY A 162 -13.89 2.13 -9.35
CA GLY A 162 -13.10 1.59 -8.26
C GLY A 162 -13.05 0.06 -8.31
N ILE A 163 -11.89 -0.50 -7.94
CA ILE A 163 -11.66 -1.92 -7.75
C ILE A 163 -11.11 -2.08 -6.34
N ILE A 164 -11.82 -2.77 -5.48
CA ILE A 164 -11.41 -2.98 -4.08
C ILE A 164 -10.86 -4.40 -3.97
N VAL A 165 -9.60 -4.50 -3.58
CA VAL A 165 -8.87 -5.77 -3.42
C VAL A 165 -8.67 -6.03 -1.94
N TYR A 166 -9.43 -6.93 -1.37
CA TYR A 166 -9.27 -7.36 0.03
C TYR A 166 -8.13 -8.36 0.15
N ILE A 167 -7.24 -8.10 1.10
CA ILE A 167 -6.08 -8.94 1.39
C ILE A 167 -6.46 -10.03 2.39
N LYS A 168 -5.88 -11.23 2.25
CA LYS A 168 -6.04 -12.29 3.24
C LYS A 168 -5.42 -11.85 4.56
N LYS A 169 -6.14 -12.08 5.66
CA LYS A 169 -5.62 -11.80 7.00
C LYS A 169 -4.36 -12.62 7.27
N ASN A 170 -3.36 -11.96 7.81
CA ASN A 170 -2.27 -12.64 8.48
C ASN A 170 -2.76 -13.02 9.89
N ASP A 171 -2.62 -14.28 10.28
CA ASP A 171 -3.01 -14.74 11.62
C ASP A 171 -2.02 -14.16 12.65
N LEU A 172 -2.47 -13.10 13.34
CA LEU A 172 -1.71 -12.46 14.42
C LEU A 172 -1.84 -13.24 15.75
N LYS A 173 -2.72 -14.25 15.81
CA LYS A 173 -2.98 -15.02 17.03
C LYS A 173 -1.76 -15.78 17.57
N ASP A 174 -0.79 -16.04 16.71
CA ASP A 174 0.45 -16.71 17.10
C ASP A 174 1.48 -15.79 17.80
N LEU A 175 1.18 -14.49 17.96
CA LEU A 175 2.12 -13.52 18.55
C LEU A 175 2.04 -13.43 20.07
N GLU A 176 0.94 -13.84 20.70
CA GLU A 176 0.74 -13.72 22.16
C GLU A 176 1.77 -14.49 23.01
N ASN A 177 2.47 -15.47 22.42
CA ASN A 177 3.46 -16.30 23.10
C ASN A 177 4.89 -16.16 22.52
N LYS A 178 5.15 -15.16 21.67
CA LYS A 178 6.46 -14.96 21.05
C LYS A 178 7.30 -13.94 21.81
N THR A 179 8.61 -14.10 21.72
CA THR A 179 9.58 -13.13 22.23
C THR A 179 9.58 -11.88 21.35
N ASP A 180 10.05 -10.75 21.88
CA ASP A 180 10.15 -9.49 21.13
C ASP A 180 10.98 -9.67 19.84
N GLU A 181 12.02 -10.49 19.86
CA GLU A 181 12.85 -10.80 18.70
C GLU A 181 12.08 -11.59 17.62
N GLU A 182 11.27 -12.56 18.02
CA GLU A 182 10.41 -13.34 17.09
C GLU A 182 9.30 -12.48 16.49
N ILE A 183 8.72 -11.55 17.26
CA ILE A 183 7.73 -10.58 16.80
C ILE A 183 8.36 -9.67 15.74
N GLU A 184 9.57 -9.21 15.95
CA GLU A 184 10.30 -8.37 15.02
C GLU A 184 10.61 -9.09 13.69
N ILE A 185 11.13 -10.33 13.77
CA ILE A 185 11.37 -11.15 12.57
C ILE A 185 10.08 -11.36 11.79
N TYR A 186 8.98 -11.59 12.49
CA TYR A 186 7.68 -11.74 11.86
C TYR A 186 7.22 -10.46 11.15
N LYS A 187 7.34 -9.30 11.80
CA LYS A 187 7.03 -7.99 11.20
C LYS A 187 7.88 -7.73 9.94
N ASP A 188 9.16 -8.03 9.98
CA ASP A 188 10.04 -7.86 8.81
C ASP A 188 9.64 -8.81 7.65
N THR A 189 9.21 -10.02 7.99
CA THR A 189 8.67 -10.98 7.00
C THR A 189 7.38 -10.45 6.36
N LEU A 190 6.48 -9.84 7.16
CA LEU A 190 5.27 -9.22 6.65
C LEU A 190 5.57 -8.02 5.73
N LYS A 191 6.53 -7.17 6.11
CA LYS A 191 6.97 -6.04 5.26
C LYS A 191 7.49 -6.51 3.91
N LYS A 192 8.33 -7.56 3.91
CA LYS A 192 8.86 -8.15 2.68
C LYS A 192 7.74 -8.73 1.81
N LYS A 193 6.83 -9.48 2.41
CA LYS A 193 5.67 -10.06 1.72
C LYS A 193 4.76 -8.98 1.13
N ASN A 194 4.53 -7.88 1.87
CA ASN A 194 3.78 -6.74 1.36
C ASN A 194 4.45 -6.14 0.11
N HIS A 195 5.77 -5.96 0.14
CA HIS A 195 6.54 -5.46 -1.00
C HIS A 195 6.41 -6.38 -2.23
N GLU A 196 6.50 -7.69 -2.04
CA GLU A 196 6.31 -8.69 -3.09
C GLU A 196 4.89 -8.60 -3.68
N ASN A 197 3.86 -8.51 -2.83
CA ASN A 197 2.46 -8.37 -3.23
C ASN A 197 2.21 -7.07 -4.03
N ILE A 198 2.75 -5.93 -3.57
CA ILE A 198 2.62 -4.65 -4.27
C ILE A 198 3.34 -4.67 -5.61
N THR A 199 4.49 -5.32 -5.69
CA THR A 199 5.23 -5.48 -6.95
C THR A 199 4.43 -6.31 -7.94
N GLU A 200 3.88 -7.45 -7.50
CA GLU A 200 3.07 -8.35 -8.33
C GLU A 200 1.82 -7.65 -8.90
N ILE A 201 1.11 -6.87 -8.08
CA ILE A 201 -0.07 -6.14 -8.57
C ILE A 201 0.31 -5.03 -9.55
N ARG A 202 1.48 -4.37 -9.38
CA ARG A 202 2.00 -3.38 -10.31
C ARG A 202 2.37 -4.00 -11.66
N GLU A 203 2.92 -5.21 -11.67
CA GLU A 203 3.19 -5.95 -12.92
C GLU A 203 1.89 -6.28 -13.65
N ILE A 204 0.85 -6.66 -12.93
CA ILE A 204 -0.48 -6.86 -13.51
C ILE A 204 -0.98 -5.55 -14.12
N ILE A 205 -0.99 -4.45 -13.37
CA ILE A 205 -1.44 -3.14 -13.84
C ILE A 205 -0.73 -2.75 -15.13
N LYS A 206 0.60 -2.91 -15.16
CA LYS A 206 1.41 -2.62 -16.34
C LYS A 206 0.98 -3.43 -17.57
N SER A 207 0.54 -4.67 -17.38
CA SER A 207 0.04 -5.49 -18.49
C SER A 207 -1.31 -5.04 -19.07
N TYR A 208 -1.96 -4.04 -18.45
CA TYR A 208 -3.24 -3.46 -18.85
C TYR A 208 -3.14 -1.96 -19.23
N GLU A 209 -1.93 -1.40 -19.37
CA GLU A 209 -1.75 0.03 -19.71
C GLU A 209 -2.36 0.42 -21.06
N ASP A 210 -2.44 -0.50 -22.01
CA ASP A 210 -2.99 -0.25 -23.34
C ASP A 210 -4.52 -0.10 -23.35
N ILE A 211 -5.23 -0.63 -22.36
CA ILE A 211 -6.70 -0.66 -22.32
C ILE A 211 -7.32 0.47 -21.51
N GLY A 212 -6.55 1.20 -20.75
CA GLY A 212 -7.02 2.28 -19.89
C GLY A 212 -5.99 2.71 -18.87
N LYS A 213 -6.34 3.75 -18.10
CA LYS A 213 -5.51 4.22 -16.99
C LYS A 213 -5.90 3.48 -15.72
N ILE A 214 -4.92 2.86 -15.08
CA ILE A 214 -5.10 2.16 -13.81
C ILE A 214 -4.14 2.75 -12.80
N TYR A 215 -4.66 3.16 -11.65
CA TYR A 215 -3.85 3.64 -10.52
C TYR A 215 -4.06 2.74 -9.31
N LEU A 216 -3.00 2.51 -8.57
CA LEU A 216 -2.99 1.75 -7.34
C LEU A 216 -2.93 2.70 -6.15
N GLY A 217 -3.72 2.42 -5.11
CA GLY A 217 -3.73 3.13 -3.83
C GLY A 217 -4.03 2.18 -2.68
N GLY A 218 -4.01 2.71 -1.48
CA GLY A 218 -4.27 1.97 -0.25
C GLY A 218 -3.11 2.01 0.74
N ILE A 219 -3.42 1.80 2.02
CA ILE A 219 -2.44 1.88 3.10
C ILE A 219 -1.25 0.94 2.89
N PRO A 220 -1.44 -0.35 2.50
CA PRO A 220 -0.31 -1.25 2.27
C PRO A 220 0.64 -0.78 1.17
N MET A 221 0.12 -0.14 0.11
CA MET A 221 0.93 0.43 -0.97
C MET A 221 1.70 1.66 -0.50
N ILE A 222 1.05 2.57 0.24
CA ILE A 222 1.69 3.77 0.78
C ILE A 222 2.84 3.39 1.72
N ALA A 223 2.63 2.41 2.60
CA ALA A 223 3.67 1.92 3.52
C ALA A 223 4.87 1.33 2.76
N ASP A 224 4.64 0.57 1.69
CA ASP A 224 5.69 0.02 0.84
C ASP A 224 6.49 1.11 0.11
N ASP A 225 5.80 2.08 -0.49
CA ASP A 225 6.42 3.20 -1.18
C ASP A 225 7.26 4.06 -0.23
N MET A 226 6.73 4.39 0.94
CA MET A 226 7.48 5.14 1.96
C MET A 226 8.75 4.42 2.37
N MET A 227 8.68 3.10 2.62
CA MET A 227 9.85 2.30 2.97
C MET A 227 10.90 2.31 1.84
N SER A 228 10.44 2.17 0.60
CA SER A 228 11.31 2.16 -0.58
C SER A 228 11.96 3.53 -0.82
N PHE A 229 11.22 4.63 -0.67
CA PHE A 229 11.74 5.98 -0.78
C PHE A 229 12.76 6.29 0.32
N ILE A 230 12.46 5.98 1.59
CA ILE A 230 13.39 6.20 2.69
C ILE A 230 14.70 5.44 2.48
N LYS A 231 14.63 4.17 2.05
CA LYS A 231 15.84 3.39 1.74
C LYS A 231 16.65 4.01 0.61
N SER A 232 16.00 4.44 -0.45
CA SER A 232 16.64 5.12 -1.58
C SER A 232 17.29 6.43 -1.16
N ASP A 233 16.58 7.24 -0.38
CA ASP A 233 17.07 8.52 0.11
C ASP A 233 18.30 8.37 1.01
N ILE A 234 18.30 7.41 1.92
CA ILE A 234 19.48 7.13 2.77
C ILE A 234 20.70 6.83 1.91
N ILE A 235 20.55 6.03 0.85
CA ILE A 235 21.67 5.69 -0.03
C ILE A 235 22.12 6.92 -0.84
N VAL A 236 21.20 7.62 -1.48
CA VAL A 236 21.51 8.77 -2.36
C VAL A 236 22.12 9.92 -1.57
N PHE A 237 21.48 10.32 -0.45
CA PHE A 237 21.99 11.41 0.40
C PHE A 237 23.27 11.00 1.14
N GLY A 238 23.35 9.76 1.65
CA GLY A 238 24.54 9.24 2.31
C GLY A 238 25.77 9.26 1.40
N LEU A 239 25.63 8.78 0.17
CA LEU A 239 26.70 8.86 -0.83
C LEU A 239 27.01 10.31 -1.24
N GLY A 240 25.99 11.14 -1.42
CA GLY A 240 26.15 12.56 -1.77
C GLY A 240 26.94 13.32 -0.71
N VAL A 241 26.57 13.17 0.56
CA VAL A 241 27.29 13.77 1.70
C VAL A 241 28.73 13.27 1.78
N LEU A 242 28.95 11.95 1.62
CA LEU A 242 30.30 11.38 1.63
C LEU A 242 31.17 11.98 0.52
N LEU A 243 30.68 12.07 -0.70
CA LEU A 243 31.37 12.65 -1.84
C LEU A 243 31.65 14.16 -1.61
N PHE A 244 30.69 14.88 -1.05
CA PHE A 244 30.87 16.30 -0.73
C PHE A 244 31.98 16.50 0.34
N ILE A 245 32.00 15.67 1.38
CA ILE A 245 33.07 15.71 2.42
C ILE A 245 34.42 15.43 1.78
N ILE A 246 34.54 14.39 0.94
CA ILE A 246 35.78 14.05 0.27
C ILE A 246 36.24 15.21 -0.62
N ALA A 247 35.35 15.80 -1.42
CA ALA A 247 35.66 16.93 -2.28
C ALA A 247 36.14 18.14 -1.51
N THR A 248 35.47 18.48 -0.39
CA THR A 248 35.85 19.65 0.45
C THR A 248 37.18 19.42 1.20
N LEU A 249 37.51 18.19 1.54
CA LEU A 249 38.82 17.88 2.18
C LEU A 249 39.97 17.77 1.15
N TRP A 250 39.64 17.54 -0.14
CA TRP A 250 40.63 17.48 -1.19
C TRP A 250 41.10 18.85 -1.67
N PHE A 251 40.24 19.88 -1.56
CA PHE A 251 40.55 21.28 -1.88
C PHE A 251 41.15 22.02 -0.68
#